data_0c6a6574a2bb6bd0d4ac27a890a9564b
#
_entry.id   0c6a6574a2bb6bd0d4ac27a890a9564b
#
_cell.length_a   1.000
_cell.length_b   1.000
_cell.length_c   1.000
_cell.angle_alpha   90.00
_cell.angle_beta   90.00
_cell.angle_gamma   90.00
#
_symmetry.space_group_name_H-M   'P 1'
#
loop_
_entity.id
_entity.type
_entity.pdbx_description
1 polymer ?
#
loop_
_entity_poly.entity_id
_entity_poly.type
_entity_poly.pdbx_seq_one_letter_code
_entity_poly.pdbx_strand_id
1 'polypeptide(L)'
;HCEADDYKALSEPYRLTVRDGKKIGTHQGAHFYTIGQRKGLGIGGRKESLFVIGTDVEQNVVFVGEGDNHPGLYRKVLSIRPEEIHWVDNIDAMTVGERRRYSVRIRYRQPLQQAELVMDSEGLYIIFDEPQRGITSGQFAAWYDGDNLVGSGVIAK
;
A
#
# COMPACT_ATOMS: atom_id res chain seq x y z
N HIS A 1 -9.81 17.96 -7.17
CA HIS A 1 -8.41 18.39 -7.29
C HIS A 1 -7.75 18.37 -5.90
N CYS A 2 -6.82 17.45 -5.68
CA CYS A 2 -6.15 17.31 -4.40
C CYS A 2 -4.86 18.12 -4.36
N GLU A 3 -4.60 18.75 -3.22
CA GLU A 3 -3.31 19.39 -2.94
C GLU A 3 -2.29 18.34 -2.47
N ALA A 4 -1.00 18.71 -2.45
CA ALA A 4 0.08 17.80 -2.07
C ALA A 4 -0.11 17.21 -0.66
N ASP A 5 -0.60 18.00 0.27
CA ASP A 5 -0.86 17.54 1.64
C ASP A 5 -1.97 16.50 1.69
N ASP A 6 -2.96 16.60 0.79
CA ASP A 6 -4.03 15.61 0.69
C ASP A 6 -3.48 14.26 0.20
N TYR A 7 -2.57 14.28 -0.78
CA TYR A 7 -1.94 13.05 -1.26
C TYR A 7 -1.12 12.37 -0.18
N LYS A 8 -0.41 13.16 0.63
CA LYS A 8 0.36 12.62 1.76
C LYS A 8 -0.55 11.91 2.74
N ALA A 9 -1.65 12.55 3.14
CA ALA A 9 -2.63 11.95 4.06
C ALA A 9 -3.25 10.68 3.48
N LEU A 10 -3.63 10.69 2.19
CA LEU A 10 -4.24 9.55 1.51
C LEU A 10 -3.28 8.38 1.30
N SER A 11 -1.97 8.65 1.27
CA SER A 11 -0.95 7.60 1.10
C SER A 11 -0.58 6.91 2.41
N GLU A 12 -0.97 7.46 3.56
CA GLU A 12 -0.69 6.85 4.85
C GLU A 12 -1.47 5.55 5.05
N PRO A 13 -0.86 4.56 5.74
CA PRO A 13 -1.57 3.35 6.11
C PRO A 13 -2.79 3.65 6.98
N TYR A 14 -3.78 2.78 6.91
CA TYR A 14 -4.94 2.83 7.79
C TYR A 14 -4.47 2.81 9.25
N ARG A 15 -4.79 3.86 10.00
CA ARG A 15 -4.30 4.01 11.38
C ARG A 15 -5.08 3.14 12.34
N LEU A 16 -4.36 2.32 13.07
CA LEU A 16 -4.93 1.38 14.03
C LEU A 16 -4.20 1.49 15.36
N THR A 17 -4.96 1.46 16.44
CA THR A 17 -4.41 1.37 17.80
C THR A 17 -5.12 0.24 18.56
N VAL A 18 -4.49 -0.24 19.63
CA VAL A 18 -5.09 -1.28 20.47
C VAL A 18 -6.42 -0.84 21.11
N ARG A 19 -6.67 0.48 21.15
CA ARG A 19 -7.93 1.04 21.67
C ARG A 19 -9.09 0.95 20.68
N ASP A 20 -8.77 0.79 19.38
CA ASP A 20 -9.77 0.76 18.31
C ASP A 20 -10.42 -0.60 18.17
N GLY A 21 -9.88 -1.63 18.83
CA GLY A 21 -10.33 -2.98 18.68
C GLY A 21 -10.37 -3.76 19.98
N LYS A 22 -10.88 -4.98 19.85
CA LYS A 22 -10.98 -5.94 20.94
C LYS A 22 -9.97 -7.05 20.71
N LYS A 23 -9.28 -7.49 21.78
CA LYS A 23 -8.38 -8.65 21.69
C LYS A 23 -9.21 -9.92 21.46
N ILE A 24 -8.89 -10.65 20.39
CA ILE A 24 -9.60 -11.89 20.02
C ILE A 24 -8.71 -13.11 19.97
N GLY A 25 -7.39 -12.96 20.17
CA GLY A 25 -6.46 -14.08 20.16
C GLY A 25 -5.03 -13.65 20.36
N THR A 26 -4.12 -14.61 20.25
CA THR A 26 -2.67 -14.40 20.32
C THR A 26 -1.99 -15.02 19.11
N HIS A 27 -0.74 -14.59 18.83
CA HIS A 27 0.03 -15.06 17.70
C HIS A 27 1.52 -15.21 18.07
N GLN A 28 2.31 -15.71 17.13
CA GLN A 28 3.72 -16.03 17.37
C GLN A 28 4.70 -14.88 17.03
N GLY A 29 4.23 -13.82 16.42
CA GLY A 29 5.06 -12.67 16.06
C GLY A 29 4.44 -11.84 14.96
N ALA A 30 4.23 -10.54 15.20
CA ALA A 30 3.57 -9.64 14.25
C ALA A 30 4.33 -9.53 12.92
N HIS A 31 5.65 -9.64 12.93
CA HIS A 31 6.48 -9.54 11.72
C HIS A 31 6.27 -10.70 10.73
N PHE A 32 5.61 -11.78 11.14
CA PHE A 32 5.27 -12.89 10.25
C PHE A 32 3.98 -12.66 9.44
N TYR A 33 3.25 -11.59 9.71
CA TYR A 33 1.94 -11.34 9.12
C TYR A 33 1.97 -10.21 8.09
N THR A 34 1.16 -10.35 7.05
CA THR A 34 1.09 -9.40 5.93
C THR A 34 -0.34 -8.89 5.76
N ILE A 35 -0.52 -7.63 5.40
CA ILE A 35 -1.85 -7.05 5.13
C ILE A 35 -2.55 -7.87 4.05
N GLY A 36 -3.80 -8.24 4.30
CA GLY A 36 -4.61 -9.07 3.42
C GLY A 36 -4.51 -10.56 3.70
N GLN A 37 -3.61 -10.99 4.58
CA GLN A 37 -3.47 -12.40 4.95
C GLN A 37 -4.72 -12.91 5.64
N ARG A 38 -5.18 -14.09 5.25
CA ARG A 38 -6.32 -14.79 5.88
C ARG A 38 -5.89 -16.08 6.57
N LYS A 39 -5.00 -16.83 5.92
CA LYS A 39 -4.54 -18.13 6.42
C LYS A 39 -3.53 -17.95 7.57
N GLY A 40 -3.49 -18.90 8.47
CA GLY A 40 -2.52 -18.93 9.57
C GLY A 40 -2.87 -18.03 10.76
N LEU A 41 -4.06 -17.45 10.81
CA LEU A 41 -4.49 -16.63 11.94
C LEU A 41 -4.92 -17.45 13.14
N GLY A 42 -5.41 -18.69 12.92
CA GLY A 42 -5.79 -19.60 13.99
C GLY A 42 -7.02 -19.17 14.79
N ILE A 43 -7.84 -18.27 14.26
CA ILE A 43 -9.03 -17.74 14.92
C ILE A 43 -10.26 -18.20 14.15
N GLY A 44 -11.19 -18.85 14.85
CA GLY A 44 -12.45 -19.29 14.27
C GLY A 44 -13.65 -18.65 14.94
N GLY A 45 -14.84 -19.14 14.60
CA GLY A 45 -16.10 -18.72 15.23
C GLY A 45 -16.62 -17.37 14.75
N ARG A 46 -16.09 -16.83 13.66
CA ARG A 46 -16.55 -15.57 13.07
C ARG A 46 -17.47 -15.82 11.90
N LYS A 47 -18.44 -14.92 11.73
CA LYS A 47 -19.43 -14.99 10.64
C LYS A 47 -18.75 -14.83 9.27
N GLU A 48 -17.77 -13.96 9.17
CA GLU A 48 -16.97 -13.73 7.97
C GLU A 48 -15.51 -14.06 8.24
N SER A 49 -14.76 -14.29 7.17
CA SER A 49 -13.32 -14.52 7.27
C SER A 49 -12.60 -13.31 7.84
N LEU A 50 -11.59 -13.56 8.66
CA LEU A 50 -10.71 -12.50 9.17
C LEU A 50 -9.52 -12.31 8.23
N PHE A 51 -9.13 -11.05 8.05
CA PHE A 51 -7.96 -10.65 7.27
C PHE A 51 -7.09 -9.73 8.10
N VAL A 52 -5.77 -9.84 7.92
CA VAL A 52 -4.83 -8.88 8.53
C VAL A 52 -5.01 -7.53 7.87
N ILE A 53 -5.30 -6.49 8.65
CA ILE A 53 -5.48 -5.12 8.18
C ILE A 53 -4.35 -4.20 8.62
N GLY A 54 -3.50 -4.64 9.53
CA GLY A 54 -2.34 -3.90 9.97
C GLY A 54 -1.51 -4.67 10.97
N THR A 55 -0.26 -4.26 11.15
CA THR A 55 0.65 -4.83 12.15
C THR A 55 1.38 -3.72 12.86
N ASP A 56 1.66 -3.92 14.14
CA ASP A 56 2.55 -3.09 14.94
C ASP A 56 3.64 -3.99 15.51
N VAL A 57 4.80 -3.98 14.87
CA VAL A 57 5.92 -4.86 15.23
C VAL A 57 6.50 -4.48 16.59
N GLU A 58 6.53 -3.20 16.93
CA GLU A 58 7.06 -2.70 18.21
C GLU A 58 6.23 -3.21 19.39
N GLN A 59 4.90 -3.15 19.26
CA GLN A 59 3.97 -3.66 20.28
C GLN A 59 3.64 -5.14 20.10
N ASN A 60 4.10 -5.76 19.02
CA ASN A 60 3.82 -7.13 18.66
C ASN A 60 2.31 -7.41 18.53
N VAL A 61 1.61 -6.52 17.84
CA VAL A 61 0.15 -6.59 17.63
C VAL A 61 -0.17 -6.81 16.16
N VAL A 62 -1.11 -7.70 15.89
CA VAL A 62 -1.69 -7.91 14.56
C VAL A 62 -3.14 -7.45 14.62
N PHE A 63 -3.50 -6.49 13.76
CA PHE A 63 -4.87 -6.02 13.66
C PHE A 63 -5.59 -6.81 12.57
N VAL A 64 -6.79 -7.29 12.87
CA VAL A 64 -7.60 -8.06 11.93
C VAL A 64 -8.98 -7.43 11.77
N GLY A 65 -9.57 -7.58 10.59
CA GLY A 65 -10.92 -7.15 10.30
C GLY A 65 -11.73 -8.28 9.68
N GLU A 66 -13.04 -8.25 9.88
CA GLU A 66 -13.94 -9.23 9.29
C GLU A 66 -14.32 -8.81 7.86
N GLY A 67 -14.32 -9.80 6.95
CA GLY A 67 -14.73 -9.62 5.57
C GLY A 67 -13.65 -9.00 4.69
N ASP A 68 -13.67 -9.36 3.41
CA ASP A 68 -12.69 -8.91 2.42
C ASP A 68 -12.95 -7.49 1.90
N ASN A 69 -14.05 -6.86 2.33
CA ASN A 69 -14.38 -5.47 2.01
C ASN A 69 -14.00 -4.49 3.13
N HIS A 70 -13.30 -4.94 4.16
CA HIS A 70 -12.90 -4.06 5.27
C HIS A 70 -12.06 -2.88 4.75
N PRO A 71 -12.37 -1.61 5.14
CA PRO A 71 -11.66 -0.44 4.62
C PRO A 71 -10.16 -0.45 4.92
N GLY A 72 -9.71 -1.14 5.96
CA GLY A 72 -8.30 -1.29 6.28
C GLY A 72 -7.50 -2.09 5.24
N LEU A 73 -8.18 -2.85 4.36
CA LEU A 73 -7.53 -3.60 3.29
C LEU A 73 -7.27 -2.77 2.04
N TYR A 74 -7.94 -1.63 1.87
CA TYR A 74 -7.94 -0.88 0.62
C TYR A 74 -7.35 0.51 0.78
N ARG A 75 -6.56 0.92 -0.21
CA ARG A 75 -5.99 2.26 -0.28
C ARG A 75 -5.86 2.68 -1.74
N LYS A 76 -6.11 3.95 -2.02
CA LYS A 76 -6.09 4.47 -3.39
C LYS A 76 -4.78 5.17 -3.74
N VAL A 77 -4.02 5.61 -2.75
CA VAL A 77 -2.77 6.35 -2.94
C VAL A 77 -1.64 5.67 -2.18
N LEU A 78 -0.49 5.56 -2.82
CA LEU A 78 0.76 5.16 -2.15
C LEU A 78 1.82 6.22 -2.39
N SER A 79 2.86 6.23 -1.57
CA SER A 79 3.99 7.13 -1.74
C SER A 79 5.29 6.35 -1.82
N ILE A 80 6.28 6.94 -2.51
CA ILE A 80 7.63 6.43 -2.62
C ILE A 80 8.58 7.58 -2.29
N ARG A 81 9.52 7.35 -1.37
CA ARG A 81 10.49 8.38 -0.99
C ARG A 81 11.39 8.72 -2.18
N PRO A 82 11.88 9.96 -2.30
CA PRO A 82 12.73 10.36 -3.43
C PRO A 82 13.93 9.44 -3.65
N GLU A 83 14.60 9.03 -2.59
CA GLU A 83 15.78 8.16 -2.65
C GLU A 83 15.48 6.71 -3.02
N GLU A 84 14.21 6.32 -3.01
CA GLU A 84 13.78 4.96 -3.34
C GLU A 84 13.21 4.85 -4.76
N ILE A 85 13.18 5.95 -5.51
CA ILE A 85 12.65 5.95 -6.87
C ILE A 85 13.77 5.56 -7.83
N HIS A 86 13.50 4.54 -8.65
CA HIS A 86 14.40 4.10 -9.70
C HIS A 86 13.75 4.29 -11.06
N TRP A 87 14.41 5.04 -11.95
CA TRP A 87 13.99 5.19 -13.33
C TRP A 87 14.87 4.32 -14.21
N VAL A 88 14.24 3.51 -15.07
CA VAL A 88 14.98 2.61 -15.98
C VAL A 88 15.84 3.41 -16.94
N ASP A 89 15.26 4.51 -17.47
CA ASP A 89 15.98 5.49 -18.33
C ASP A 89 15.83 6.87 -17.68
N ASN A 90 16.95 7.56 -17.49
CA ASN A 90 16.96 8.88 -16.85
C ASN A 90 16.14 9.93 -17.63
N ILE A 91 15.90 9.73 -18.92
CA ILE A 91 15.07 10.63 -19.73
C ILE A 91 13.62 10.64 -19.24
N ASP A 92 13.17 9.56 -18.61
CA ASP A 92 11.82 9.43 -18.11
C ASP A 92 11.66 9.96 -16.67
N ALA A 93 12.75 10.38 -16.02
CA ALA A 93 12.70 10.89 -14.66
C ALA A 93 11.77 12.12 -14.58
N MET A 94 10.88 12.09 -13.58
CA MET A 94 9.94 13.17 -13.33
C MET A 94 10.57 14.24 -12.44
N THR A 95 10.24 15.52 -12.71
CA THR A 95 10.61 16.64 -11.85
C THR A 95 9.43 17.04 -10.97
N VAL A 96 9.72 17.75 -9.87
CA VAL A 96 8.67 18.23 -8.95
C VAL A 96 7.60 19.03 -9.70
N GLY A 97 6.35 18.69 -9.49
CA GLY A 97 5.20 19.29 -10.15
C GLY A 97 4.70 18.55 -11.38
N GLU A 98 5.45 17.60 -11.91
CA GLU A 98 4.99 16.81 -13.06
C GLU A 98 3.93 15.77 -12.64
N ARG A 99 3.01 15.52 -13.58
CA ARG A 99 2.00 14.47 -13.49
C ARG A 99 2.04 13.65 -14.76
N ARG A 100 2.00 12.33 -14.61
CA ARG A 100 1.95 11.41 -15.76
C ARG A 100 1.06 10.22 -15.44
N ARG A 101 0.45 9.65 -16.45
CA ARG A 101 -0.33 8.43 -16.29
C ARG A 101 0.48 7.25 -16.80
N TYR A 102 0.48 6.21 -15.98
CA TYR A 102 1.11 4.93 -16.28
C TYR A 102 0.25 3.78 -15.80
N SER A 103 0.55 2.58 -16.29
CA SER A 103 0.01 1.35 -15.74
C SER A 103 0.92 0.88 -14.62
N VAL A 104 0.37 0.55 -13.46
CA VAL A 104 1.13 0.25 -12.24
C VAL A 104 0.79 -1.13 -11.71
N ARG A 105 1.81 -1.81 -11.19
CA ARG A 105 1.68 -3.09 -10.50
C ARG A 105 2.39 -3.02 -9.15
N ILE A 106 1.71 -3.50 -8.10
CA ILE A 106 2.27 -3.55 -6.74
C ILE A 106 2.55 -4.98 -6.28
N ARG A 107 2.21 -5.96 -7.09
CA ARG A 107 2.48 -7.39 -6.85
C ARG A 107 2.87 -8.08 -8.15
N TYR A 108 3.71 -9.10 -8.04
CA TYR A 108 4.27 -9.80 -9.20
C TYR A 108 3.23 -10.32 -10.20
N ARG A 109 2.14 -10.90 -9.74
CA ARG A 109 1.11 -11.50 -10.63
C ARG A 109 -0.16 -10.67 -10.76
N GLN A 110 -0.13 -9.45 -10.26
CA GLN A 110 -1.27 -8.56 -10.38
C GLN A 110 -1.39 -8.03 -11.82
N PRO A 111 -2.61 -7.95 -12.38
CA PRO A 111 -2.82 -7.18 -13.61
C PRO A 111 -2.43 -5.72 -13.41
N LEU A 112 -1.92 -5.09 -14.47
CA LEU A 112 -1.57 -3.67 -14.42
C LEU A 112 -2.81 -2.83 -14.12
N GLN A 113 -2.66 -1.87 -13.21
CA GLN A 113 -3.72 -0.96 -12.79
C GLN A 113 -3.41 0.45 -13.28
N GLN A 114 -4.44 1.15 -13.76
CA GLN A 114 -4.26 2.53 -14.22
C GLN A 114 -4.09 3.47 -13.04
N ALA A 115 -3.11 4.36 -13.14
CA ALA A 115 -2.79 5.31 -12.07
C ALA A 115 -2.19 6.60 -12.62
N GLU A 116 -2.29 7.66 -11.83
CA GLU A 116 -1.59 8.92 -12.04
C GLU A 116 -0.40 8.99 -11.10
N LEU A 117 0.77 9.29 -11.64
CA LEU A 117 1.97 9.56 -10.87
C LEU A 117 2.14 11.07 -10.73
N VAL A 118 2.31 11.53 -9.49
CA VAL A 118 2.50 12.94 -9.16
C VAL A 118 3.82 13.07 -8.41
N MET A 119 4.77 13.80 -8.98
CA MET A 119 6.04 14.06 -8.33
C MET A 119 5.95 15.31 -7.46
N ASP A 120 6.28 15.17 -6.19
CA ASP A 120 6.31 16.24 -5.21
C ASP A 120 7.69 16.30 -4.54
N SER A 121 7.97 17.38 -3.82
CA SER A 121 9.25 17.54 -3.10
C SER A 121 9.50 16.46 -2.06
N GLU A 122 8.45 15.86 -1.51
CA GLU A 122 8.54 14.79 -0.51
C GLU A 122 8.63 13.38 -1.12
N GLY A 123 8.45 13.26 -2.43
CA GLY A 123 8.52 11.99 -3.13
C GLY A 123 7.49 11.85 -4.24
N LEU A 124 7.32 10.62 -4.69
CA LEU A 124 6.36 10.27 -5.74
C LEU A 124 5.08 9.72 -5.12
N TYR A 125 3.95 10.26 -5.52
CA TYR A 125 2.63 9.72 -5.18
C TYR A 125 2.07 8.96 -6.38
N ILE A 126 1.54 7.77 -6.14
CA ILE A 126 0.83 6.98 -7.14
C ILE A 126 -0.63 6.92 -6.72
N ILE A 127 -1.49 7.50 -7.54
CA ILE A 127 -2.93 7.63 -7.30
C ILE A 127 -3.63 6.69 -8.25
N PHE A 128 -4.16 5.58 -7.74
CA PHE A 128 -4.86 4.60 -8.56
C PHE A 128 -6.26 5.08 -8.90
N ASP A 129 -6.74 4.71 -10.08
CA ASP A 129 -8.13 4.99 -10.47
C ASP A 129 -9.10 4.20 -9.57
N GLU A 130 -8.73 2.98 -9.18
CA GLU A 130 -9.50 2.13 -8.29
C GLU A 130 -8.70 1.81 -7.03
N PRO A 131 -9.34 1.70 -5.84
CA PRO A 131 -8.64 1.31 -4.63
C PRO A 131 -7.91 -0.03 -4.78
N GLN A 132 -6.72 -0.11 -4.21
CA GLN A 132 -5.89 -1.30 -4.26
C GLN A 132 -5.87 -2.01 -2.91
N ARG A 133 -6.03 -3.33 -2.95
CA ARG A 133 -6.03 -4.16 -1.75
C ARG A 133 -4.61 -4.42 -1.28
N GLY A 134 -4.38 -4.23 0.03
CA GLY A 134 -3.16 -4.68 0.68
C GLY A 134 -1.89 -3.94 0.27
N ILE A 135 -1.97 -2.63 0.00
CA ILE A 135 -0.75 -1.82 -0.20
C ILE A 135 0.09 -1.92 1.06
N THR A 136 1.32 -2.43 0.94
CA THR A 136 2.19 -2.72 2.07
C THR A 136 3.51 -1.99 1.92
N SER A 137 3.94 -1.28 2.96
CA SER A 137 5.25 -0.62 2.98
C SER A 137 6.37 -1.67 2.88
N GLY A 138 7.44 -1.31 2.18
CA GLY A 138 8.57 -2.19 1.94
C GLY A 138 8.44 -3.06 0.70
N GLN A 139 7.25 -3.19 0.13
CA GLN A 139 7.05 -3.85 -1.16
C GLN A 139 7.33 -2.89 -2.30
N PHE A 140 7.50 -3.41 -3.52
CA PHE A 140 7.79 -2.59 -4.68
C PHE A 140 6.53 -2.25 -5.46
N ALA A 141 6.49 -1.01 -5.97
CA ALA A 141 5.59 -0.62 -7.03
C ALA A 141 6.40 -0.47 -8.32
N ALA A 142 5.84 -0.88 -9.44
CA ALA A 142 6.49 -0.72 -10.75
C ALA A 142 5.48 -0.11 -11.72
N TRP A 143 5.93 0.81 -12.56
CA TRP A 143 5.07 1.47 -13.54
C TRP A 143 5.60 1.29 -14.95
N TYR A 144 4.65 1.16 -15.86
CA TYR A 144 4.87 0.75 -17.24
C TYR A 144 4.20 1.69 -18.23
N ASP A 145 4.84 1.89 -19.36
CA ASP A 145 4.23 2.48 -20.54
C ASP A 145 4.02 1.34 -21.55
N GLY A 146 2.77 0.89 -21.68
CA GLY A 146 2.48 -0.35 -22.40
C GLY A 146 3.21 -1.54 -21.73
N ASP A 147 4.06 -2.21 -22.47
CA ASP A 147 4.87 -3.33 -21.98
C ASP A 147 6.25 -2.91 -21.45
N ASN A 148 6.59 -1.64 -21.56
CA ASN A 148 7.90 -1.12 -21.19
C ASN A 148 7.93 -0.67 -19.74
N LEU A 149 8.80 -1.27 -18.93
CA LEU A 149 9.05 -0.81 -17.57
C LEU A 149 9.71 0.55 -17.59
N VAL A 150 9.06 1.54 -16.97
CA VAL A 150 9.55 2.92 -16.88
C VAL A 150 10.31 3.17 -15.60
N GLY A 151 9.81 2.65 -14.48
CA GLY A 151 10.44 2.82 -13.20
C GLY A 151 9.83 1.95 -12.11
N SER A 152 10.44 2.02 -10.94
CA SER A 152 9.98 1.29 -9.76
C SER A 152 10.44 1.99 -8.49
N GLY A 153 9.89 1.57 -7.37
CA GLY A 153 10.29 2.09 -6.08
C GLY A 153 9.70 1.31 -4.92
N VAL A 154 10.27 1.54 -3.74
CA VAL A 154 9.82 0.91 -2.51
C VAL A 154 8.67 1.72 -1.91
N ILE A 155 7.56 1.05 -1.62
CA ILE A 155 6.39 1.69 -1.02
C ILE A 155 6.73 2.15 0.39
N ALA A 156 6.53 3.45 0.67
CA ALA A 156 6.81 4.05 1.97
C ALA A 156 5.71 3.72 2.99
N LYS A 157 6.07 3.91 4.23
CA LYS A 157 5.11 3.83 5.33
C LYS A 157 4.03 4.90 5.22
#